data_62d475411c55f61308a1d3fc213c92a3
#
_entry.id   62d475411c55f61308a1d3fc213c92a3
#
_cell.length_a   1.000
_cell.length_b   1.000
_cell.length_c   1.000
_cell.angle_alpha   90.00
_cell.angle_beta   90.00
_cell.angle_gamma   90.00
#
_symmetry.space_group_name_H-M   'P 1'
#
loop_
_entity.id
_entity.type
_entity.pdbx_description
1 polymer ?
#
loop_
_entity_poly.entity_id
_entity_poly.type
_entity_poly.pdbx_seq_one_letter_code
_entity_poly.pdbx_strand_id
1 'polypeptide(L)'
;VLLRHAQHKTQLAFSLWGRQSSNAINKAEIDIQRKRTAGWEVGLTHRFNWNHSTLAFNANFKRGTGAYHAKRHPEERFNEGSSRMKILTTEIELTHPFQWATQSFHFNSLWRAQWNRTPLAMQDRLSIGGRYTVRGTDDELTLSGERGWVWRNELAWHIAQSGQQLYLTLDKGVVRGRSTDELLGRSMVGSGIGLRGGWKAFSYDVFAG
;
A
#
# COMPACT_ATOMS: atom_id res chain seq x y z
N VAL A 1 3.99 -22.99 1.51
CA VAL A 1 4.77 -22.65 2.72
C VAL A 1 6.15 -23.27 2.57
N LEU A 2 7.22 -22.46 2.62
CA LEU A 2 8.60 -22.93 2.51
C LEU A 2 9.16 -23.34 3.87
N LEU A 3 8.82 -22.57 4.91
CA LEU A 3 9.29 -22.83 6.27
C LEU A 3 8.15 -22.47 7.25
N ARG A 4 7.94 -23.35 8.21
CA ARG A 4 7.03 -23.11 9.34
C ARG A 4 7.69 -23.62 10.62
N HIS A 5 8.07 -22.69 11.46
CA HIS A 5 8.59 -22.92 12.81
C HIS A 5 7.75 -22.10 13.80
N ALA A 6 7.85 -22.36 15.09
CA ALA A 6 7.04 -21.66 16.11
C ALA A 6 7.11 -20.12 15.99
N GLN A 7 8.29 -19.60 15.68
CA GLN A 7 8.54 -18.15 15.57
C GLN A 7 8.60 -17.62 14.12
N HIS A 8 8.78 -18.49 13.13
CA HIS A 8 9.01 -18.10 11.74
C HIS A 8 8.01 -18.76 10.79
N LYS A 9 7.47 -17.99 9.87
CA LYS A 9 6.64 -18.51 8.80
C LYS A 9 7.04 -17.84 7.49
N THR A 10 7.50 -18.64 6.51
CA THR A 10 7.87 -18.17 5.18
C THR A 10 6.95 -18.80 4.15
N GLN A 11 6.41 -18.01 3.27
CA GLN A 11 5.53 -18.43 2.19
C GLN A 11 6.02 -17.84 0.88
N LEU A 12 6.04 -18.67 -0.17
CA LEU A 12 6.19 -18.24 -1.56
C LEU A 12 4.87 -18.44 -2.28
N ALA A 13 4.46 -17.46 -3.02
CA ALA A 13 3.27 -17.49 -3.86
C ALA A 13 3.66 -17.21 -5.31
N PHE A 14 3.01 -17.89 -6.24
CA PHE A 14 3.06 -17.61 -7.66
C PHE A 14 1.64 -17.47 -8.17
N SER A 15 1.36 -16.43 -8.93
CA SER A 15 0.05 -16.22 -9.55
C SER A 15 0.17 -15.78 -11.00
N LEU A 16 -0.82 -16.18 -11.79
CA LEU A 16 -1.08 -15.66 -13.12
C LEU A 16 -2.26 -14.69 -13.01
N TRP A 17 -2.17 -13.57 -13.70
CA TRP A 17 -3.24 -12.58 -13.69
C TRP A 17 -3.57 -12.09 -15.09
N GLY A 18 -4.84 -11.70 -15.27
CA GLY A 18 -5.32 -11.04 -16.46
C GLY A 18 -6.29 -9.93 -16.08
N ARG A 19 -6.20 -8.77 -16.73
CA ARG A 19 -7.12 -7.64 -16.57
C ARG A 19 -7.59 -7.21 -17.93
N GLN A 20 -8.88 -6.95 -18.03
CA GLN A 20 -9.50 -6.28 -19.17
C GLN A 20 -10.19 -5.03 -18.65
N SER A 21 -9.94 -3.89 -19.27
CA SER A 21 -10.67 -2.65 -19.02
C SER A 21 -11.19 -2.10 -20.33
N SER A 22 -12.39 -1.54 -20.31
CA SER A 22 -13.00 -0.80 -21.39
C SER A 22 -13.65 0.46 -20.82
N ASN A 23 -13.62 1.54 -21.58
CA ASN A 23 -14.31 2.77 -21.24
C ASN A 23 -15.44 2.98 -22.26
N ALA A 24 -16.59 3.45 -21.77
CA ALA A 24 -17.74 3.76 -22.61
C ALA A 24 -18.16 5.22 -22.36
N ILE A 25 -18.51 5.94 -23.42
CA ILE A 25 -19.14 7.25 -23.37
C ILE A 25 -20.56 7.09 -23.95
N ASN A 26 -21.59 7.50 -23.20
CA ASN A 26 -22.99 7.36 -23.59
C ASN A 26 -23.38 5.94 -24.07
N LYS A 27 -22.89 4.89 -23.35
CA LYS A 27 -23.10 3.46 -23.69
C LYS A 27 -22.40 2.99 -24.98
N ALA A 28 -21.64 3.82 -25.66
CA ALA A 28 -20.78 3.42 -26.78
C ALA A 28 -19.38 3.06 -26.26
N GLU A 29 -18.95 1.82 -26.49
CA GLU A 29 -17.60 1.37 -26.11
C GLU A 29 -16.57 2.05 -27.01
N ILE A 30 -15.52 2.57 -26.40
CA ILE A 30 -14.40 3.18 -27.14
C ILE A 30 -13.35 2.09 -27.37
N ASP A 31 -13.36 1.48 -28.55
CA ASP A 31 -12.47 0.36 -28.89
C ASP A 31 -10.98 0.64 -28.68
N ILE A 32 -10.53 1.88 -28.89
CA ILE A 32 -9.14 2.31 -28.68
C ILE A 32 -8.75 2.25 -27.19
N GLN A 33 -9.73 2.35 -26.28
CA GLN A 33 -9.51 2.31 -24.84
C GLN A 33 -9.71 0.92 -24.23
N ARG A 34 -10.02 -0.07 -25.05
CA ARG A 34 -10.08 -1.46 -24.60
C ARG A 34 -8.67 -2.00 -24.38
N LYS A 35 -8.29 -2.13 -23.12
CA LYS A 35 -6.96 -2.59 -22.71
C LYS A 35 -7.05 -4.00 -22.15
N ARG A 36 -6.18 -4.87 -22.64
CA ARG A 36 -5.95 -6.20 -22.07
C ARG A 36 -4.52 -6.28 -21.60
N THR A 37 -4.33 -6.58 -20.33
CA THR A 37 -3.04 -6.84 -19.73
C THR A 37 -3.05 -8.19 -19.05
N ALA A 38 -1.94 -8.90 -19.10
CA ALA A 38 -1.79 -10.15 -18.40
C ALA A 38 -0.33 -10.35 -18.00
N GLY A 39 -0.09 -11.20 -17.05
CA GLY A 39 1.25 -11.45 -16.57
C GLY A 39 1.31 -12.47 -15.45
N TRP A 40 2.42 -12.47 -14.78
CA TRP A 40 2.68 -13.29 -13.61
C TRP A 40 3.22 -12.44 -12.45
N GLU A 41 3.11 -13.00 -11.28
CA GLU A 41 3.50 -12.38 -10.03
C GLU A 41 4.11 -13.41 -9.10
N VAL A 42 5.22 -13.07 -8.47
CA VAL A 42 5.87 -13.88 -7.43
C VAL A 42 5.89 -13.08 -6.15
N GLY A 43 5.33 -13.65 -5.09
CA GLY A 43 5.27 -13.05 -3.77
C GLY A 43 6.04 -13.88 -2.75
N LEU A 44 6.82 -13.21 -1.92
CA LEU A 44 7.48 -13.75 -0.74
C LEU A 44 6.91 -13.07 0.50
N THR A 45 6.41 -13.86 1.44
CA THR A 45 5.97 -13.38 2.76
C THR A 45 6.80 -14.05 3.82
N HIS A 46 7.34 -13.27 4.75
CA HIS A 46 8.01 -13.78 5.94
C HIS A 46 7.45 -13.10 7.19
N ARG A 47 7.04 -13.89 8.16
CA ARG A 47 6.58 -13.41 9.48
C ARG A 47 7.49 -13.97 10.56
N PHE A 48 7.96 -13.08 11.40
CA PHE A 48 8.74 -13.39 12.60
C PHE A 48 8.01 -12.89 13.84
N ASN A 49 7.81 -13.78 14.83
CA ASN A 49 7.15 -13.45 16.08
C ASN A 49 8.14 -13.65 17.24
N TRP A 50 8.24 -12.65 18.13
CA TRP A 50 9.06 -12.70 19.34
C TRP A 50 8.41 -11.89 20.45
N ASN A 51 8.44 -12.39 21.68
CA ASN A 51 7.98 -11.66 22.86
C ASN A 51 6.69 -10.81 22.65
N HIS A 52 5.64 -11.42 22.09
CA HIS A 52 4.37 -10.79 21.70
C HIS A 52 4.45 -9.81 20.54
N SER A 53 5.62 -9.56 19.99
CA SER A 53 5.82 -8.68 18.82
C SER A 53 5.81 -9.48 17.52
N THR A 54 5.44 -8.82 16.46
CA THR A 54 5.42 -9.40 15.11
C THR A 54 6.14 -8.47 14.15
N LEU A 55 7.06 -9.02 13.36
CA LEU A 55 7.62 -8.39 12.16
C LEU A 55 7.17 -9.18 10.94
N ALA A 56 6.41 -8.54 10.06
CA ALA A 56 6.01 -9.12 8.78
C ALA A 56 6.75 -8.41 7.64
N PHE A 57 7.25 -9.20 6.71
CA PHE A 57 7.88 -8.74 5.48
C PHE A 57 7.15 -9.34 4.29
N ASN A 58 6.75 -8.51 3.34
CA ASN A 58 6.18 -8.93 2.07
C ASN A 58 7.00 -8.31 0.94
N ALA A 59 7.37 -9.12 -0.05
CA ALA A 59 7.95 -8.65 -1.30
C ALA A 59 7.20 -9.29 -2.47
N ASN A 60 6.86 -8.48 -3.47
CA ASN A 60 6.05 -8.92 -4.57
C ASN A 60 6.60 -8.38 -5.90
N PHE A 61 6.95 -9.27 -6.82
CA PHE A 61 7.41 -8.91 -8.14
C PHE A 61 6.36 -9.25 -9.19
N LYS A 62 5.83 -8.21 -9.83
CA LYS A 62 4.81 -8.28 -10.86
C LYS A 62 5.39 -7.99 -12.24
N ARG A 63 5.12 -8.85 -13.21
CA ARG A 63 5.57 -8.70 -14.59
C ARG A 63 4.42 -8.87 -15.57
N GLY A 64 4.23 -7.87 -16.43
CA GLY A 64 3.33 -7.95 -17.57
C GLY A 64 3.93 -8.74 -18.73
N THR A 65 3.10 -9.52 -19.40
CA THR A 65 3.48 -10.37 -20.54
C THR A 65 2.48 -10.22 -21.70
N GLY A 66 2.73 -10.94 -22.81
CA GLY A 66 1.80 -11.03 -23.94
C GLY A 66 0.78 -12.14 -23.84
N ALA A 67 0.69 -12.83 -22.70
CA ALA A 67 -0.28 -13.90 -22.52
C ALA A 67 -1.72 -13.37 -22.67
N TYR A 68 -2.66 -14.28 -22.92
CA TYR A 68 -4.09 -13.99 -23.04
C TYR A 68 -4.43 -12.88 -24.04
N HIS A 69 -3.71 -12.80 -25.15
CA HIS A 69 -3.89 -11.77 -26.17
C HIS A 69 -3.69 -10.32 -25.66
N ALA A 70 -2.88 -10.15 -24.61
CA ALA A 70 -2.52 -8.83 -24.12
C ALA A 70 -1.67 -8.08 -25.16
N LYS A 71 -2.23 -7.02 -25.73
CA LYS A 71 -1.58 -6.15 -26.72
C LYS A 71 -0.76 -5.07 -26.02
N ARG A 72 0.24 -4.55 -26.71
CA ARG A 72 0.92 -3.32 -26.25
C ARG A 72 -0.07 -2.16 -26.25
N HIS A 73 0.02 -1.32 -25.24
CA HIS A 73 -0.83 -0.14 -25.15
C HIS A 73 -0.35 0.94 -26.12
N PRO A 74 -1.26 1.71 -26.74
CA PRO A 74 -0.88 2.83 -27.60
C PRO A 74 0.02 3.85 -26.88
N GLU A 75 -0.19 4.06 -25.60
CA GLU A 75 0.58 4.97 -24.73
C GLU A 75 2.06 4.54 -24.56
N GLU A 76 2.41 3.29 -24.85
CA GLU A 76 3.82 2.84 -24.85
C GLU A 76 4.69 3.63 -25.83
N ARG A 77 4.12 4.16 -26.90
CA ARG A 77 4.82 5.00 -27.88
C ARG A 77 5.24 6.36 -27.29
N PHE A 78 4.53 6.81 -26.27
CA PHE A 78 4.79 8.07 -25.56
C PHE A 78 5.50 7.87 -24.22
N ASN A 79 5.87 6.63 -23.87
CA ASN A 79 6.42 6.28 -22.57
C ASN A 79 5.49 6.57 -21.38
N GLU A 80 4.18 6.59 -21.58
CA GLU A 80 3.18 6.91 -20.55
C GLU A 80 2.58 5.68 -19.84
N GLY A 81 3.04 4.51 -20.18
CA GLY A 81 2.60 3.28 -19.56
C GLY A 81 3.03 2.07 -20.36
N SER A 82 3.13 0.90 -19.74
CA SER A 82 3.49 -0.33 -20.41
C SER A 82 2.63 -1.49 -19.97
N SER A 83 2.12 -2.25 -20.94
CA SER A 83 1.52 -3.56 -20.69
C SER A 83 2.54 -4.61 -20.25
N ARG A 84 3.84 -4.33 -20.44
CA ARG A 84 4.99 -5.16 -20.08
C ARG A 84 5.66 -4.68 -18.80
N MET A 85 4.87 -4.15 -17.88
CA MET A 85 5.34 -3.59 -16.64
C MET A 85 6.24 -4.55 -15.84
N LYS A 86 7.20 -3.97 -15.12
CA LYS A 86 8.05 -4.66 -14.14
C LYS A 86 8.02 -3.83 -12.86
N ILE A 87 7.34 -4.34 -11.85
CA ILE A 87 7.10 -3.65 -10.58
C ILE A 87 7.56 -4.56 -9.47
N LEU A 88 8.35 -4.01 -8.55
CA LEU A 88 8.66 -4.61 -7.26
C LEU A 88 7.98 -3.78 -6.18
N THR A 89 7.14 -4.42 -5.38
CA THR A 89 6.58 -3.83 -4.15
C THR A 89 7.13 -4.54 -2.94
N THR A 90 7.42 -3.79 -1.88
CA THR A 90 7.81 -4.35 -0.58
C THR A 90 7.00 -3.69 0.50
N GLU A 91 6.74 -4.46 1.56
CA GLU A 91 6.05 -4.00 2.74
C GLU A 91 6.69 -4.61 3.98
N ILE A 92 6.97 -3.80 4.98
CA ILE A 92 7.49 -4.22 6.28
C ILE A 92 6.53 -3.66 7.33
N GLU A 93 5.99 -4.55 8.14
CA GLU A 93 5.08 -4.20 9.22
C GLU A 93 5.63 -4.69 10.55
N LEU A 94 5.80 -3.77 11.49
CA LEU A 94 6.16 -4.03 12.87
C LEU A 94 4.95 -3.77 13.76
N THR A 95 4.59 -4.76 14.56
CA THR A 95 3.62 -4.66 15.64
C THR A 95 4.32 -4.96 16.96
N HIS A 96 4.36 -4.00 17.87
CA HIS A 96 5.08 -4.12 19.13
C HIS A 96 4.23 -3.63 20.31
N PRO A 97 3.58 -4.56 21.05
CA PRO A 97 2.95 -4.24 22.33
C PRO A 97 4.01 -4.10 23.42
N PHE A 98 3.88 -3.10 24.27
CA PHE A 98 4.78 -2.89 25.40
C PHE A 98 4.04 -2.23 26.58
N GLN A 99 4.65 -2.31 27.75
CA GLN A 99 4.16 -1.63 28.95
C GLN A 99 5.16 -0.56 29.39
N TRP A 100 4.64 0.59 29.77
CA TRP A 100 5.40 1.66 30.38
C TRP A 100 4.61 2.23 31.56
N ALA A 101 5.25 2.30 32.73
CA ALA A 101 4.65 2.80 33.96
C ALA A 101 3.24 2.22 34.24
N THR A 102 3.08 0.88 34.18
CA THR A 102 1.81 0.15 34.36
C THR A 102 0.76 0.35 33.28
N GLN A 103 1.02 1.19 32.28
CA GLN A 103 0.13 1.40 31.13
C GLN A 103 0.52 0.54 29.96
N SER A 104 -0.47 0.05 29.23
CA SER A 104 -0.26 -0.78 28.03
C SER A 104 -0.28 0.06 26.77
N PHE A 105 0.72 -0.11 25.94
CA PHE A 105 0.89 0.58 24.65
C PHE A 105 1.02 -0.43 23.52
N HIS A 106 0.70 0.04 22.33
CA HIS A 106 0.85 -0.69 21.10
C HIS A 106 1.48 0.22 20.04
N PHE A 107 2.64 -0.16 19.56
CA PHE A 107 3.31 0.55 18.46
C PHE A 107 3.17 -0.24 17.17
N ASN A 108 2.64 0.41 16.14
CA ASN A 108 2.57 -0.12 14.78
C ASN A 108 3.39 0.76 13.84
N SER A 109 4.24 0.13 13.03
CA SER A 109 4.98 0.82 11.99
C SER A 109 4.86 0.03 10.70
N LEU A 110 4.41 0.68 9.64
CA LEU A 110 4.25 0.11 8.31
C LEU A 110 5.08 0.91 7.32
N TRP A 111 6.04 0.26 6.68
CA TRP A 111 6.78 0.80 5.56
C TRP A 111 6.42 0.04 4.29
N ARG A 112 5.98 0.78 3.26
CA ARG A 112 5.66 0.24 1.94
C ARG A 112 6.44 0.99 0.90
N ALA A 113 7.02 0.27 -0.07
CA ALA A 113 7.72 0.90 -1.19
C ALA A 113 7.43 0.20 -2.52
N GLN A 114 7.52 0.96 -3.58
CA GLN A 114 7.36 0.49 -4.95
C GLN A 114 8.53 0.96 -5.81
N TRP A 115 9.07 0.03 -6.61
CA TRP A 115 10.06 0.31 -7.65
C TRP A 115 9.58 -0.22 -9.00
N ASN A 116 9.95 0.46 -10.05
CA ASN A 116 9.64 0.08 -11.41
C ASN A 116 10.88 0.14 -12.31
N ARG A 117 10.86 -0.63 -13.39
CA ARG A 117 11.87 -0.57 -14.47
C ARG A 117 11.26 -0.18 -15.81
N THR A 118 9.97 0.02 -15.87
CA THR A 118 9.21 0.34 -17.07
C THR A 118 8.26 1.47 -16.74
N PRO A 119 7.86 2.32 -17.69
CA PRO A 119 6.78 3.27 -17.49
C PRO A 119 5.52 2.57 -17.00
N LEU A 120 4.81 3.18 -16.05
CA LEU A 120 3.61 2.60 -15.46
C LEU A 120 2.37 3.36 -15.89
N ALA A 121 1.33 2.61 -16.25
CA ALA A 121 -0.01 3.17 -16.40
C ALA A 121 -0.50 3.72 -15.05
N MET A 122 -1.39 4.71 -15.08
CA MET A 122 -1.88 5.41 -13.88
C MET A 122 -2.32 4.44 -12.77
N GLN A 123 -3.04 3.39 -13.13
CA GLN A 123 -3.56 2.38 -12.20
C GLN A 123 -2.51 1.49 -11.53
N ASP A 124 -1.27 1.51 -12.01
CA ASP A 124 -0.15 0.73 -11.47
C ASP A 124 0.86 1.62 -10.73
N ARG A 125 0.60 2.93 -10.63
CA ARG A 125 1.42 3.90 -9.89
C ARG A 125 1.15 3.80 -8.39
N LEU A 126 2.14 4.18 -7.60
CA LEU A 126 1.98 4.39 -6.17
C LEU A 126 1.29 5.74 -5.94
N SER A 127 0.21 5.74 -5.18
CA SER A 127 -0.47 6.97 -4.74
C SER A 127 -0.31 7.16 -3.24
N ILE A 128 -0.07 8.42 -2.85
CA ILE A 128 0.01 8.87 -1.46
C ILE A 128 -0.96 10.03 -1.23
N GLY A 129 -1.50 10.12 -0.03
CA GLY A 129 -2.55 11.05 0.40
C GLY A 129 -3.75 10.29 0.94
N GLY A 130 -4.46 10.91 1.89
CA GLY A 130 -5.65 10.35 2.51
C GLY A 130 -5.39 9.25 3.55
N ARG A 131 -6.47 8.79 4.14
CA ARG A 131 -6.54 7.94 5.34
C ARG A 131 -5.72 6.62 5.25
N TYR A 132 -5.55 6.08 4.06
CA TYR A 132 -4.91 4.76 3.87
C TYR A 132 -3.40 4.82 3.61
N THR A 133 -2.85 6.01 3.38
CA THR A 133 -1.43 6.18 3.08
C THR A 133 -0.74 7.18 3.99
N VAL A 134 -1.09 8.47 3.92
CA VAL A 134 -0.57 9.53 4.80
C VAL A 134 -1.78 10.17 5.48
N ARG A 135 -2.04 9.79 6.73
CA ARG A 135 -3.18 10.30 7.52
C ARG A 135 -2.92 11.73 7.95
N GLY A 136 -4.00 12.52 8.11
CA GLY A 136 -3.90 13.93 8.49
C GLY A 136 -3.46 14.85 7.34
N THR A 137 -3.57 14.38 6.11
CA THR A 137 -3.51 15.20 4.91
C THR A 137 -4.91 15.37 4.35
N ASP A 138 -5.14 16.45 3.61
CA ASP A 138 -6.38 16.65 2.90
C ASP A 138 -6.66 15.49 1.93
N ASP A 139 -7.80 14.82 2.10
CA ASP A 139 -8.19 13.65 1.30
C ASP A 139 -8.39 14.00 -0.19
N GLU A 140 -8.55 15.28 -0.54
CA GLU A 140 -8.64 15.76 -1.92
C GLU A 140 -7.26 15.79 -2.59
N LEU A 141 -6.16 15.85 -1.81
CA LEU A 141 -4.81 15.91 -2.33
C LEU A 141 -4.20 14.51 -2.43
N THR A 142 -4.05 14.03 -3.65
CA THR A 142 -3.35 12.77 -3.94
C THR A 142 -2.16 13.01 -4.85
N LEU A 143 -0.99 12.56 -4.44
CA LEU A 143 0.20 12.53 -5.28
C LEU A 143 0.42 11.10 -5.78
N SER A 144 0.74 10.96 -7.07
CA SER A 144 0.93 9.66 -7.71
C SER A 144 2.22 9.63 -8.51
N GLY A 145 2.96 8.51 -8.43
CA GLY A 145 4.22 8.33 -9.15
C GLY A 145 4.53 6.86 -9.44
N GLU A 146 5.43 6.61 -10.38
CA GLU A 146 5.81 5.24 -10.77
C GLU A 146 6.52 4.49 -9.66
N ARG A 147 7.19 5.19 -8.77
CA ARG A 147 7.96 4.64 -7.64
C ARG A 147 7.89 5.57 -6.43
N GLY A 148 8.17 5.02 -5.27
CA GLY A 148 8.12 5.80 -4.04
C GLY A 148 7.97 4.90 -2.83
N TRP A 149 7.68 5.52 -1.70
CA TRP A 149 7.46 4.82 -0.45
C TRP A 149 6.50 5.58 0.46
N VAL A 150 5.90 4.84 1.38
CA VAL A 150 5.05 5.35 2.47
C VAL A 150 5.54 4.74 3.77
N TRP A 151 5.67 5.54 4.79
CA TRP A 151 5.98 5.11 6.15
C TRP A 151 4.91 5.63 7.10
N ARG A 152 4.17 4.72 7.71
CA ARG A 152 3.08 4.99 8.63
C ARG A 152 3.45 4.52 10.02
N ASN A 153 3.22 5.36 11.01
CA ASN A 153 3.47 5.04 12.40
C ASN A 153 2.25 5.36 13.25
N GLU A 154 2.00 4.50 14.22
CA GLU A 154 0.91 4.68 15.16
C GLU A 154 1.35 4.21 16.55
N LEU A 155 1.17 5.06 17.54
CA LEU A 155 1.33 4.73 18.93
C LEU A 155 -0.04 4.81 19.61
N ALA A 156 -0.57 3.66 20.05
CA ALA A 156 -1.84 3.57 20.74
C ALA A 156 -1.63 3.27 22.23
N TRP A 157 -2.30 4.03 23.07
CA TRP A 157 -2.39 3.83 24.50
C TRP A 157 -3.73 3.17 24.82
N HIS A 158 -3.68 2.03 25.51
CA HIS A 158 -4.87 1.35 26.02
C HIS A 158 -5.31 2.00 27.35
N ILE A 159 -6.48 2.63 27.34
CA ILE A 159 -7.02 3.34 28.48
C ILE A 159 -7.57 2.34 29.50
N ALA A 160 -6.76 2.01 30.50
CA ALA A 160 -7.10 1.07 31.56
C ALA A 160 -7.81 -0.19 31.02
N GLN A 161 -8.87 -0.64 31.66
CA GLN A 161 -9.68 -1.80 31.24
C GLN A 161 -10.93 -1.38 30.47
N SER A 162 -10.96 -0.17 29.92
CA SER A 162 -12.16 0.37 29.26
C SER A 162 -12.42 -0.22 27.86
N GLY A 163 -11.46 -0.94 27.28
CA GLY A 163 -11.51 -1.39 25.88
C GLY A 163 -11.31 -0.24 24.88
N GLN A 164 -10.91 0.95 25.34
CA GLN A 164 -10.70 2.13 24.53
C GLN A 164 -9.21 2.42 24.33
N GLN A 165 -8.86 3.01 23.19
CA GLN A 165 -7.50 3.36 22.82
C GLN A 165 -7.45 4.80 22.33
N LEU A 166 -6.57 5.59 22.92
CA LEU A 166 -6.12 6.85 22.36
C LEU A 166 -4.89 6.57 21.48
N TYR A 167 -4.84 7.08 20.27
CA TYR A 167 -3.69 6.85 19.39
C TYR A 167 -3.20 8.12 18.71
N LEU A 168 -1.89 8.16 18.48
CA LEU A 168 -1.20 9.22 17.75
C LEU A 168 -0.64 8.62 16.47
N THR A 169 -0.65 9.37 15.38
CA THR A 169 -0.10 8.98 14.09
C THR A 169 0.92 9.97 13.58
N LEU A 170 1.94 9.46 12.91
CA LEU A 170 2.91 10.25 12.16
C LEU A 170 3.29 9.49 10.90
N ASP A 171 2.88 9.99 9.76
CA ASP A 171 3.03 9.34 8.47
C ASP A 171 3.82 10.21 7.50
N LYS A 172 4.58 9.57 6.60
CA LYS A 172 5.29 10.25 5.52
C LYS A 172 5.22 9.43 4.24
N GLY A 173 5.01 10.10 3.12
CA GLY A 173 5.03 9.49 1.80
C GLY A 173 5.86 10.30 0.81
N VAL A 174 6.48 9.61 -0.14
CA VAL A 174 7.26 10.22 -1.23
C VAL A 174 6.96 9.48 -2.52
N VAL A 175 6.66 10.21 -3.58
CA VAL A 175 6.50 9.67 -4.94
C VAL A 175 7.58 10.24 -5.85
N ARG A 176 7.99 9.44 -6.84
CA ARG A 176 9.01 9.78 -7.81
C ARG A 176 8.73 9.12 -9.15
N GLY A 177 9.35 9.62 -10.19
CA GLY A 177 9.25 9.13 -11.56
C GLY A 177 8.85 10.24 -12.51
N ARG A 178 8.80 9.96 -13.80
CA ARG A 178 8.46 10.96 -14.84
C ARG A 178 7.08 11.58 -14.64
N SER A 179 6.11 10.79 -14.21
CA SER A 179 4.75 11.29 -13.93
C SER A 179 4.68 12.33 -12.81
N THR A 180 5.78 12.51 -12.06
CA THR A 180 5.84 13.50 -10.97
C THR A 180 6.47 14.83 -11.40
N ASP A 181 6.89 14.98 -12.64
CA ASP A 181 7.61 16.18 -13.10
C ASP A 181 6.72 17.42 -13.11
N GLU A 182 5.41 17.25 -13.32
CA GLU A 182 4.42 18.34 -13.31
C GLU A 182 3.75 18.56 -11.94
N LEU A 183 4.11 17.76 -10.91
CA LEU A 183 3.54 17.92 -9.58
C LEU A 183 4.20 19.06 -8.83
N LEU A 184 3.41 19.88 -8.14
CA LEU A 184 3.91 20.96 -7.25
C LEU A 184 4.71 20.43 -6.05
N GLY A 185 4.49 19.17 -5.67
CA GLY A 185 5.20 18.50 -4.58
C GLY A 185 5.32 17.00 -4.86
N ARG A 186 6.30 16.35 -4.20
CA ARG A 186 6.56 14.91 -4.36
C ARG A 186 6.57 14.16 -3.03
N SER A 187 6.23 14.86 -1.96
CA SER A 187 6.18 14.28 -0.61
C SER A 187 5.04 14.86 0.19
N MET A 188 4.54 14.05 1.10
CA MET A 188 3.54 14.43 2.10
C MET A 188 3.99 13.97 3.47
N VAL A 189 3.68 14.76 4.49
CA VAL A 189 3.82 14.41 5.91
C VAL A 189 2.48 14.71 6.55
N GLY A 190 1.99 13.79 7.34
CA GLY A 190 0.74 13.97 8.06
C GLY A 190 0.84 13.40 9.47
N SER A 191 0.08 13.98 10.37
CA SER A 191 -0.02 13.56 11.75
C SER A 191 -1.46 13.63 12.21
N GLY A 192 -1.79 12.98 13.28
CA GLY A 192 -3.12 13.06 13.84
C GLY A 192 -3.27 12.34 15.17
N ILE A 193 -4.41 12.56 15.77
CA ILE A 193 -4.82 11.93 17.03
C ILE A 193 -6.19 11.29 16.83
N GLY A 194 -6.40 10.13 17.44
CA GLY A 194 -7.70 9.48 17.36
C GLY A 194 -8.05 8.71 18.62
N LEU A 195 -9.33 8.47 18.78
CA LEU A 195 -9.90 7.66 19.85
C LEU A 195 -10.74 6.55 19.22
N ARG A 196 -10.40 5.30 19.53
CA ARG A 196 -11.16 4.14 19.07
C ARG A 196 -11.52 3.20 20.21
N GLY A 197 -12.63 2.50 20.05
CA GLY A 197 -13.07 1.56 21.07
C GLY A 197 -14.42 0.96 20.75
N GLY A 198 -14.94 0.23 21.75
CA GLY A 198 -16.28 -0.32 21.73
C GLY A 198 -17.09 0.08 22.95
N TRP A 199 -18.38 0.28 22.76
CA TRP A 199 -19.34 0.47 23.83
C TRP A 199 -20.59 -0.37 23.53
N LYS A 200 -20.79 -1.42 24.33
CA LYS A 200 -21.85 -2.43 24.09
C LYS A 200 -21.72 -3.06 22.69
N ALA A 201 -22.73 -2.85 21.83
CA ALA A 201 -22.78 -3.37 20.47
C ALA A 201 -22.16 -2.42 19.42
N PHE A 202 -21.68 -1.24 19.84
CA PHE A 202 -21.13 -0.24 18.92
C PHE A 202 -19.60 -0.21 18.98
N SER A 203 -18.96 -0.09 17.83
CA SER A 203 -17.56 0.25 17.69
C SER A 203 -17.43 1.61 17.03
N TYR A 204 -16.43 2.37 17.42
CA TYR A 204 -16.16 3.70 16.88
C TYR A 204 -14.67 3.93 16.70
N ASP A 205 -14.33 4.78 15.75
CA ASP A 205 -12.99 5.29 15.49
C ASP A 205 -13.14 6.75 15.01
N VAL A 206 -12.77 7.69 15.87
CA VAL A 206 -12.80 9.13 15.60
C VAL A 206 -11.36 9.60 15.47
N PHE A 207 -11.06 10.28 14.38
CA PHE A 207 -9.72 10.75 14.03
C PHE A 207 -9.76 12.22 13.63
N ALA A 208 -8.77 12.99 14.09
CA ALA A 208 -8.48 14.35 13.68
C ALA A 208 -7.00 14.48 13.32
N GLY A 209 -6.71 15.14 12.20
CA GLY A 209 -5.36 15.35 11.67
C GLY A 209 -5.30 16.48 10.67
#